data_b948172f716d840501bc75378c3eef96
#
_entry.id   b948172f716d840501bc75378c3eef96
#
_cell.length_a   1.000
_cell.length_b   1.000
_cell.length_c   1.000
_cell.angle_alpha   90.00
_cell.angle_beta   90.00
_cell.angle_gamma   90.00
#
_symmetry.space_group_name_H-M   'P 1'
#
loop_
_entity.id
_entity.type
_entity.pdbx_description
1 polymer ?
#
loop_
_entity_poly.entity_id
_entity_poly.type
_entity_poly.pdbx_seq_one_letter_code
_entity_poly.pdbx_strand_id
1 'polypeptide(L)'
;MILTPVFERFKPDNTLESRGYRPLQMSFDDQLKALIFYHLQEYASGSELLQALEQDNFAKEYIAPPKGIKKSSFFEAMNTRGLEQLAEVFSHLVKQAGKALPVEYAHLGNLVSIDGSLIDAVLSMEWADYRDGSKKAKAHIGFDINRGIPRKIYLSDGKEGERPFVDKIIDKGETGVMDRGYQSHDHFDQWQAAEKFFVCRIRENTHKTVIRENEINPDGIVFYDSVVLLGTKGTNQSEKELRLVGYRVDGKDYWIATNRYDLTAEEVAEVYKLRWNIETFFGWWKRHLKVYHLIARSKYGLMVQLLGGLITYLLLAIYCREQHNETVSISRVRELRNQIANEAADELKESTRKHGKSNKIRQLKKKKRRAKT
;
A
#
# COMPACT_ATOMS: atom_id res chain seq x y z
N MET A 1 15.86 1.01 -14.06
CA MET A 1 15.79 -0.31 -13.40
C MET A 1 14.50 -0.51 -12.61
N ILE A 2 14.24 0.07 -11.42
CA ILE A 2 12.98 -0.13 -10.68
C ILE A 2 11.75 0.43 -11.42
N LEU A 3 11.89 1.56 -12.11
CA LEU A 3 10.81 2.22 -12.85
C LEU A 3 10.53 1.62 -14.22
N THR A 4 11.47 0.83 -14.76
CA THR A 4 11.38 0.21 -16.08
C THR A 4 10.06 -0.56 -16.29
N PRO A 5 9.58 -1.40 -15.32
CA PRO A 5 8.32 -2.10 -15.50
C PRO A 5 7.10 -1.20 -15.70
N VAL A 6 7.13 0.03 -15.15
CA VAL A 6 6.03 0.99 -15.31
C VAL A 6 6.15 1.73 -16.66
N PHE A 7 7.30 2.37 -16.91
CA PHE A 7 7.44 3.29 -18.05
C PHE A 7 7.54 2.59 -19.40
N GLU A 8 8.08 1.39 -19.48
CA GLU A 8 8.19 0.64 -20.75
C GLU A 8 6.93 -0.17 -21.08
N ARG A 9 6.17 -0.60 -20.09
CA ARG A 9 5.08 -1.57 -20.27
C ARG A 9 3.69 -1.03 -19.99
N PHE A 10 3.58 0.13 -19.39
CA PHE A 10 2.30 0.70 -19.01
C PHE A 10 2.25 2.21 -19.28
N LYS A 11 1.25 2.61 -20.07
CA LYS A 11 0.86 4.01 -20.22
C LYS A 11 -0.57 4.13 -19.69
N PRO A 12 -0.85 5.07 -18.78
CA PRO A 12 -2.20 5.30 -18.31
C PRO A 12 -3.14 5.64 -19.49
N ASP A 13 -4.34 5.08 -19.49
CA ASP A 13 -5.35 5.38 -20.51
C ASP A 13 -5.80 6.84 -20.40
N ASN A 14 -5.87 7.35 -19.17
CA ASN A 14 -6.17 8.74 -18.89
C ASN A 14 -4.90 9.60 -18.99
N THR A 15 -4.91 10.60 -19.83
CA THR A 15 -3.84 11.59 -19.90
C THR A 15 -4.12 12.77 -18.98
N LEU A 16 -3.06 13.38 -18.43
CA LEU A 16 -3.23 14.62 -17.67
C LEU A 16 -3.69 15.73 -18.61
N GLU A 17 -4.82 16.33 -18.28
CA GLU A 17 -5.32 17.48 -19.02
C GLU A 17 -4.44 18.71 -18.80
N SER A 18 -4.06 19.36 -19.91
CA SER A 18 -3.40 20.67 -19.87
C SER A 18 -4.47 21.73 -19.56
N ARG A 19 -4.24 22.55 -18.53
CA ARG A 19 -5.10 23.69 -18.23
C ARG A 19 -4.81 24.84 -19.19
N GLY A 20 -5.53 24.87 -20.33
CA GLY A 20 -5.42 25.88 -21.34
C GLY A 20 -4.14 25.77 -22.21
N TYR A 21 -3.69 26.89 -22.79
CA TYR A 21 -2.55 26.92 -23.73
C TYR A 21 -1.16 26.78 -23.08
N ARG A 22 -1.07 26.66 -21.74
CA ARG A 22 0.21 26.54 -21.04
C ARG A 22 0.54 25.06 -20.81
N PRO A 23 1.68 24.58 -21.32
CA PRO A 23 2.10 23.21 -21.03
C PRO A 23 2.33 23.02 -19.55
N LEU A 24 2.02 21.81 -19.05
CA LEU A 24 2.28 21.44 -17.67
C LEU A 24 3.79 21.49 -17.40
N GLN A 25 4.17 22.10 -16.25
CA GLN A 25 5.59 22.09 -15.81
C GLN A 25 6.02 20.74 -15.25
N MET A 26 5.06 19.93 -14.86
CA MET A 26 5.24 18.60 -14.30
C MET A 26 4.29 17.64 -15.01
N SER A 27 4.81 16.72 -15.78
CA SER A 27 4.06 15.65 -16.41
C SER A 27 3.64 14.61 -15.37
N PHE A 28 2.82 13.63 -15.76
CA PHE A 28 2.50 12.49 -14.89
C PHE A 28 3.75 11.67 -14.55
N ASP A 29 4.62 11.43 -15.54
CA ASP A 29 5.87 10.69 -15.34
C ASP A 29 6.79 11.38 -14.33
N ASP A 30 6.90 12.73 -14.41
CA ASP A 30 7.67 13.51 -13.44
C ASP A 30 7.07 13.39 -12.04
N GLN A 31 5.72 13.43 -11.93
CA GLN A 31 5.02 13.28 -10.66
C GLN A 31 5.24 11.90 -10.04
N LEU A 32 5.11 10.85 -10.84
CA LEU A 32 5.32 9.47 -10.41
C LEU A 32 6.76 9.24 -9.95
N LYS A 33 7.75 9.70 -10.76
CA LYS A 33 9.17 9.63 -10.39
C LYS A 33 9.46 10.36 -9.08
N ALA A 34 8.94 11.58 -8.94
CA ALA A 34 9.12 12.38 -7.72
C ALA A 34 8.51 11.73 -6.49
N LEU A 35 7.31 11.12 -6.59
CA LEU A 35 6.67 10.39 -5.49
C LEU A 35 7.46 9.14 -5.10
N ILE A 36 7.90 8.33 -6.07
CA ILE A 36 8.69 7.15 -5.79
C ILE A 36 10.02 7.54 -5.14
N PHE A 37 10.69 8.57 -5.66
CA PHE A 37 11.93 9.09 -5.11
C PHE A 37 11.74 9.63 -3.68
N TYR A 38 10.63 10.35 -3.41
CA TYR A 38 10.25 10.81 -2.09
C TYR A 38 10.20 9.66 -1.07
N HIS A 39 9.48 8.60 -1.42
CA HIS A 39 9.31 7.46 -0.53
C HIS A 39 10.59 6.62 -0.38
N LEU A 40 11.33 6.40 -1.47
CA LEU A 40 12.59 5.66 -1.44
C LEU A 40 13.66 6.37 -0.60
N GLN A 41 13.78 7.69 -0.70
CA GLN A 41 14.77 8.46 0.05
C GLN A 41 14.30 8.81 1.47
N GLU A 42 13.08 8.45 1.84
CA GLU A 42 12.47 8.73 3.15
C GLU A 42 12.44 10.23 3.51
N TYR A 43 12.23 11.12 2.52
CA TYR A 43 12.12 12.54 2.79
C TYR A 43 11.00 12.87 3.77
N ALA A 44 11.24 13.84 4.65
CA ALA A 44 10.30 14.22 5.69
C ALA A 44 9.29 15.28 5.23
N SER A 45 9.49 15.89 4.06
CA SER A 45 8.58 16.93 3.54
C SER A 45 8.69 17.10 2.02
N GLY A 46 7.62 17.63 1.40
CA GLY A 46 7.68 18.03 0.00
C GLY A 46 8.68 19.16 -0.28
N SER A 47 9.02 19.99 0.72
CA SER A 47 10.07 21.01 0.57
C SER A 47 11.46 20.40 0.52
N GLU A 48 11.72 19.37 1.30
CA GLU A 48 12.98 18.62 1.26
C GLU A 48 13.15 17.90 -0.09
N LEU A 49 12.09 17.27 -0.60
CA LEU A 49 12.09 16.70 -1.94
C LEU A 49 12.42 17.76 -3.01
N LEU A 50 11.76 18.94 -2.96
CA LEU A 50 12.04 20.01 -3.91
C LEU A 50 13.48 20.49 -3.85
N GLN A 51 14.04 20.63 -2.66
CA GLN A 51 15.45 20.96 -2.49
C GLN A 51 16.36 19.91 -3.12
N ALA A 52 16.05 18.63 -2.93
CA ALA A 52 16.80 17.54 -3.56
C ALA A 52 16.69 17.59 -5.11
N LEU A 53 15.50 17.86 -5.67
CA LEU A 53 15.30 18.01 -7.11
C LEU A 53 16.08 19.19 -7.72
N GLU A 54 16.44 20.18 -6.91
CA GLU A 54 17.25 21.34 -7.36
C GLU A 54 18.76 21.15 -7.14
N GLN A 55 19.16 20.47 -6.07
CA GLN A 55 20.55 20.46 -5.61
C GLN A 55 21.27 19.12 -5.80
N ASP A 56 20.55 18.01 -5.71
CA ASP A 56 21.12 16.69 -5.95
C ASP A 56 21.27 16.42 -7.44
N ASN A 57 22.47 16.05 -7.87
CA ASN A 57 22.77 15.87 -9.28
C ASN A 57 21.97 14.74 -9.93
N PHE A 58 21.78 13.63 -9.22
CA PHE A 58 20.98 12.52 -9.71
C PHE A 58 19.51 12.91 -9.81
N ALA A 59 18.95 13.50 -8.73
CA ALA A 59 17.56 13.92 -8.72
C ALA A 59 17.26 14.95 -9.80
N LYS A 60 18.20 15.87 -10.06
CA LYS A 60 18.08 16.90 -11.09
C LYS A 60 18.12 16.32 -12.51
N GLU A 61 18.95 15.32 -12.76
CA GLU A 61 19.14 14.75 -14.09
C GLU A 61 18.07 13.70 -14.44
N TYR A 62 17.67 12.85 -13.46
CA TYR A 62 16.84 11.67 -13.74
C TYR A 62 15.41 11.77 -13.19
N ILE A 63 15.17 12.62 -12.20
CA ILE A 63 13.88 12.68 -11.49
C ILE A 63 13.15 13.99 -11.80
N ALA A 64 13.85 15.13 -11.74
CA ALA A 64 13.24 16.44 -11.94
C ALA A 64 12.80 16.65 -13.40
N PRO A 65 11.74 17.45 -13.63
CA PRO A 65 11.42 17.90 -14.99
C PRO A 65 12.62 18.61 -15.63
N PRO A 66 12.86 18.47 -16.95
CA PRO A 66 14.06 19.03 -17.62
C PRO A 66 14.27 20.53 -17.46
N LYS A 67 13.19 21.29 -17.20
CA LYS A 67 13.21 22.75 -16.97
C LYS A 67 13.16 23.12 -15.49
N GLY A 68 13.32 22.14 -14.59
CA GLY A 68 13.05 22.29 -13.16
C GLY A 68 11.57 22.47 -12.85
N ILE A 69 11.23 22.59 -11.57
CA ILE A 69 9.86 22.76 -11.12
C ILE A 69 9.75 23.85 -10.08
N LYS A 70 8.75 24.75 -10.25
CA LYS A 70 8.44 25.75 -9.25
C LYS A 70 7.69 25.12 -8.07
N LYS A 71 7.95 25.58 -6.86
CA LYS A 71 7.29 25.12 -5.63
C LYS A 71 5.76 25.13 -5.75
N SER A 72 5.16 26.20 -6.27
CA SER A 72 3.71 26.31 -6.47
C SER A 72 3.18 25.25 -7.44
N SER A 73 3.86 25.01 -8.55
CA SER A 73 3.45 24.01 -9.56
C SER A 73 3.56 22.57 -9.04
N PHE A 74 4.56 22.30 -8.18
CA PHE A 74 4.70 21.02 -7.51
C PHE A 74 3.53 20.73 -6.57
N PHE A 75 3.27 21.64 -5.63
CA PHE A 75 2.18 21.44 -4.66
C PHE A 75 0.80 21.49 -5.32
N GLU A 76 0.61 22.26 -6.39
CA GLU A 76 -0.61 22.20 -7.20
C GLU A 76 -0.77 20.81 -7.82
N ALA A 77 0.26 20.27 -8.49
CA ALA A 77 0.22 18.95 -9.07
C ALA A 77 -0.16 17.88 -8.02
N MET A 78 0.48 17.91 -6.85
CA MET A 78 0.19 16.96 -5.77
C MET A 78 -1.23 17.05 -5.24
N ASN A 79 -1.89 18.21 -5.29
CA ASN A 79 -3.22 18.41 -4.72
C ASN A 79 -4.36 18.30 -5.74
N THR A 80 -4.09 18.29 -7.05
CA THR A 80 -5.16 18.45 -8.06
C THR A 80 -5.04 17.55 -9.27
N ARG A 81 -3.94 16.79 -9.42
CA ARG A 81 -3.67 16.02 -10.65
C ARG A 81 -3.07 14.65 -10.36
N GLY A 82 -3.25 13.72 -11.29
CA GLY A 82 -2.55 12.43 -11.33
C GLY A 82 -3.17 11.32 -10.48
N LEU A 83 -4.26 11.55 -9.75
CA LEU A 83 -4.87 10.53 -8.89
C LEU A 83 -5.39 9.34 -9.70
N GLU A 84 -6.09 9.58 -10.80
CA GLU A 84 -6.65 8.53 -11.65
C GLU A 84 -5.54 7.69 -12.28
N GLN A 85 -4.53 8.37 -12.84
CA GLN A 85 -3.37 7.71 -13.44
C GLN A 85 -2.58 6.89 -12.41
N LEU A 86 -2.40 7.40 -11.18
CA LEU A 86 -1.77 6.64 -10.09
C LEU A 86 -2.61 5.42 -9.69
N ALA A 87 -3.93 5.54 -9.67
CA ALA A 87 -4.82 4.40 -9.41
C ALA A 87 -4.72 3.33 -10.49
N GLU A 88 -4.59 3.72 -11.78
CA GLU A 88 -4.34 2.79 -12.89
C GLU A 88 -2.99 2.10 -12.77
N VAL A 89 -1.90 2.85 -12.49
CA VAL A 89 -0.57 2.29 -12.25
C VAL A 89 -0.60 1.31 -11.08
N PHE A 90 -1.22 1.69 -9.97
CA PHE A 90 -1.36 0.81 -8.80
C PHE A 90 -2.07 -0.49 -9.16
N SER A 91 -3.22 -0.39 -9.84
CA SER A 91 -3.99 -1.57 -10.26
C SER A 91 -3.21 -2.47 -11.22
N HIS A 92 -2.43 -1.87 -12.13
CA HIS A 92 -1.55 -2.61 -13.03
C HIS A 92 -0.44 -3.36 -12.27
N LEU A 93 0.21 -2.68 -11.33
CA LEU A 93 1.28 -3.29 -10.52
C LEU A 93 0.75 -4.40 -9.59
N VAL A 94 -0.46 -4.27 -9.04
CA VAL A 94 -1.11 -5.35 -8.30
C VAL A 94 -1.26 -6.60 -9.18
N LYS A 95 -1.70 -6.41 -10.44
CA LYS A 95 -1.82 -7.53 -11.39
C LYS A 95 -0.46 -8.14 -11.76
N GLN A 96 0.57 -7.31 -11.93
CA GLN A 96 1.94 -7.79 -12.19
C GLN A 96 2.51 -8.55 -11.00
N ALA A 97 2.40 -7.99 -9.80
CA ALA A 97 2.81 -8.65 -8.56
C ALA A 97 2.06 -9.97 -8.35
N GLY A 98 0.77 -10.02 -8.70
CA GLY A 98 -0.02 -11.24 -8.69
C GLY A 98 0.51 -12.37 -9.57
N LYS A 99 1.30 -12.05 -10.60
CA LYS A 99 1.96 -13.03 -11.48
C LYS A 99 3.40 -13.35 -11.05
N ALA A 100 4.12 -12.35 -10.53
CA ALA A 100 5.54 -12.44 -10.19
C ALA A 100 5.78 -13.07 -8.82
N LEU A 101 4.89 -12.82 -7.85
CA LEU A 101 5.04 -13.27 -6.47
C LEU A 101 4.45 -14.67 -6.26
N PRO A 102 5.07 -15.51 -5.41
CA PRO A 102 4.53 -16.81 -5.07
C PRO A 102 3.20 -16.66 -4.32
N VAL A 103 2.37 -17.69 -4.44
CA VAL A 103 1.14 -17.80 -3.66
C VAL A 103 1.43 -18.69 -2.46
N GLU A 104 1.51 -18.10 -1.28
CA GLU A 104 1.59 -18.83 -0.02
C GLU A 104 0.17 -19.19 0.45
N TYR A 105 0.03 -20.22 1.28
CA TYR A 105 -1.25 -20.61 1.88
C TYR A 105 -2.38 -20.88 0.86
N ALA A 106 -2.06 -21.34 -0.35
CA ALA A 106 -3.05 -21.57 -1.41
C ALA A 106 -4.16 -22.56 -1.00
N HIS A 107 -3.84 -23.52 -0.12
CA HIS A 107 -4.77 -24.50 0.41
C HIS A 107 -5.86 -23.88 1.30
N LEU A 108 -5.61 -22.71 1.88
CA LEU A 108 -6.58 -21.96 2.70
C LEU A 108 -7.51 -21.05 1.85
N GLY A 109 -7.26 -20.97 0.54
CA GLY A 109 -8.02 -20.14 -0.40
C GLY A 109 -7.46 -18.72 -0.56
N ASN A 110 -8.26 -17.83 -1.16
CA ASN A 110 -7.87 -16.44 -1.39
C ASN A 110 -8.12 -15.60 -0.13
N LEU A 111 -7.07 -15.26 0.58
CA LEU A 111 -7.13 -14.57 1.87
C LEU A 111 -6.83 -13.07 1.73
N VAL A 112 -7.72 -12.23 2.24
CA VAL A 112 -7.60 -10.78 2.23
C VAL A 112 -7.73 -10.25 3.65
N SER A 113 -6.64 -9.80 4.26
CA SER A 113 -6.73 -9.07 5.52
C SER A 113 -7.24 -7.65 5.29
N ILE A 114 -8.15 -7.21 6.15
CA ILE A 114 -8.71 -5.87 6.10
C ILE A 114 -8.42 -5.17 7.41
N ASP A 115 -7.85 -3.97 7.31
CA ASP A 115 -7.63 -3.15 8.50
C ASP A 115 -7.57 -1.67 8.12
N GLY A 116 -7.87 -0.81 9.11
CA GLY A 116 -7.81 0.63 9.02
C GLY A 116 -6.59 1.20 9.74
N SER A 117 -5.85 2.07 9.08
CA SER A 117 -4.71 2.73 9.70
C SER A 117 -4.92 4.23 9.79
N LEU A 118 -4.84 4.77 11.01
CA LEU A 118 -4.91 6.21 11.24
C LEU A 118 -3.61 6.89 10.79
N ILE A 119 -3.77 8.03 10.14
CA ILE A 119 -2.72 8.92 9.68
C ILE A 119 -2.96 10.28 10.33
N ASP A 120 -1.97 10.79 11.06
CA ASP A 120 -2.06 12.09 11.70
C ASP A 120 -2.20 13.19 10.65
N ALA A 121 -3.18 14.06 10.86
CA ALA A 121 -3.48 15.18 9.98
C ALA A 121 -3.26 16.50 10.73
N VAL A 122 -2.95 17.56 9.99
CA VAL A 122 -2.81 18.91 10.56
C VAL A 122 -4.17 19.55 10.77
N LEU A 123 -4.29 20.47 11.73
CA LEU A 123 -5.55 21.12 12.09
C LEU A 123 -6.27 21.80 10.91
N SER A 124 -5.52 22.28 9.91
CA SER A 124 -6.09 22.86 8.69
C SER A 124 -6.73 21.86 7.72
N MET A 125 -6.66 20.55 8.01
CA MET A 125 -7.33 19.49 7.23
C MET A 125 -8.74 19.27 7.79
N GLU A 126 -9.66 20.17 7.53
CA GLU A 126 -11.02 20.17 8.06
C GLU A 126 -11.77 18.85 7.74
N TRP A 127 -11.51 18.27 6.58
CA TRP A 127 -12.11 17.02 6.13
C TRP A 127 -11.66 15.79 6.95
N ALA A 128 -10.53 15.87 7.66
CA ALA A 128 -9.94 14.76 8.42
C ALA A 128 -10.43 14.78 9.87
N ASP A 129 -11.73 14.73 10.08
CA ASP A 129 -12.31 14.79 11.42
C ASP A 129 -12.02 13.55 12.27
N TYR A 130 -11.77 13.72 13.57
CA TYR A 130 -11.48 12.61 14.47
C TYR A 130 -12.11 12.82 15.86
N ARG A 131 -11.37 13.38 16.81
CA ARG A 131 -11.83 13.71 18.17
C ARG A 131 -11.60 15.19 18.42
N ASP A 132 -12.22 15.70 19.47
CA ASP A 132 -12.06 17.09 19.84
C ASP A 132 -10.57 17.49 19.92
N GLY A 133 -10.21 18.54 19.19
CA GLY A 133 -8.85 19.07 19.13
C GLY A 133 -7.85 18.26 18.29
N SER A 134 -8.27 17.18 17.61
CA SER A 134 -7.39 16.38 16.75
C SER A 134 -7.99 16.10 15.38
N LYS A 135 -7.13 16.02 14.38
CA LYS A 135 -7.49 15.65 13.00
C LYS A 135 -6.72 14.39 12.59
N LYS A 136 -7.43 13.40 12.06
CA LYS A 136 -6.83 12.18 11.52
C LYS A 136 -7.56 11.76 10.26
N ALA A 137 -6.83 11.30 9.28
CA ALA A 137 -7.35 10.53 8.17
C ALA A 137 -7.27 9.03 8.50
N LYS A 138 -8.09 8.20 7.87
CA LYS A 138 -8.03 6.74 7.99
C LYS A 138 -7.88 6.12 6.60
N ALA A 139 -6.81 5.35 6.41
CA ALA A 139 -6.59 4.53 5.25
C ALA A 139 -7.12 3.11 5.52
N HIS A 140 -8.12 2.68 4.73
CA HIS A 140 -8.66 1.32 4.76
C HIS A 140 -7.98 0.51 3.66
N ILE A 141 -7.26 -0.55 4.04
CA ILE A 141 -6.46 -1.34 3.11
C ILE A 141 -6.94 -2.78 3.08
N GLY A 142 -7.09 -3.29 1.86
CA GLY A 142 -7.17 -4.71 1.57
C GLY A 142 -5.78 -5.25 1.25
N PHE A 143 -5.32 -6.22 2.02
CA PHE A 143 -3.99 -6.82 1.91
C PHE A 143 -4.12 -8.28 1.49
N ASP A 144 -3.57 -8.63 0.33
CA ASP A 144 -3.49 -10.02 -0.16
C ASP A 144 -2.48 -10.77 0.72
N ILE A 145 -2.98 -11.62 1.62
CA ILE A 145 -2.16 -12.41 2.55
C ILE A 145 -1.32 -13.42 1.78
N ASN A 146 -1.91 -14.04 0.74
CA ASN A 146 -1.24 -15.08 -0.03
C ASN A 146 0.00 -14.59 -0.78
N ARG A 147 0.09 -13.29 -1.05
CA ARG A 147 1.21 -12.68 -1.78
C ARG A 147 1.97 -11.63 -0.97
N GLY A 148 1.47 -11.25 0.19
CA GLY A 148 2.10 -10.24 1.04
C GLY A 148 2.06 -8.82 0.46
N ILE A 149 0.99 -8.45 -0.27
CA ILE A 149 0.90 -7.14 -0.95
C ILE A 149 -0.42 -6.41 -0.68
N PRO A 150 -0.39 -5.05 -0.61
CA PRO A 150 -1.61 -4.25 -0.62
C PRO A 150 -2.27 -4.31 -2.01
N ARG A 151 -3.60 -4.41 -2.06
CA ARG A 151 -4.34 -4.53 -3.33
C ARG A 151 -5.46 -3.52 -3.54
N LYS A 152 -6.04 -2.99 -2.47
CA LYS A 152 -7.07 -1.96 -2.52
C LYS A 152 -6.86 -0.96 -1.39
N ILE A 153 -7.16 0.31 -1.64
CA ILE A 153 -7.08 1.38 -0.64
C ILE A 153 -8.27 2.32 -0.78
N TYR A 154 -8.81 2.73 0.38
CA TYR A 154 -9.81 3.78 0.50
C TYR A 154 -9.39 4.76 1.61
N LEU A 155 -9.81 6.01 1.48
CA LEU A 155 -9.48 7.07 2.43
C LEU A 155 -10.75 7.73 2.97
N SER A 156 -10.84 7.81 4.28
CA SER A 156 -11.91 8.50 4.99
C SER A 156 -11.35 9.46 6.04
N ASP A 157 -12.23 10.19 6.71
CA ASP A 157 -11.87 10.81 7.99
C ASP A 157 -11.64 9.75 9.08
N GLY A 158 -11.08 10.18 10.20
CA GLY A 158 -10.70 9.26 11.28
C GLY A 158 -11.88 8.70 12.09
N LYS A 159 -13.08 9.31 12.00
CA LYS A 159 -14.31 8.87 12.67
C LYS A 159 -15.05 7.79 11.89
N GLU A 160 -14.88 7.75 10.57
CA GLU A 160 -15.57 6.81 9.69
C GLU A 160 -15.38 5.37 10.17
N GLY A 161 -16.48 4.61 10.19
CA GLY A 161 -16.47 3.20 10.50
C GLY A 161 -15.72 2.39 9.43
N GLU A 162 -15.14 1.25 9.82
CA GLU A 162 -14.36 0.41 8.90
C GLU A 162 -15.22 -0.59 8.12
N ARG A 163 -16.37 -1.01 8.68
CA ARG A 163 -17.26 -2.02 8.12
C ARG A 163 -17.76 -1.71 6.69
N PRO A 164 -18.16 -0.46 6.35
CA PRO A 164 -18.63 -0.14 5.00
C PRO A 164 -17.60 -0.35 3.89
N PHE A 165 -16.31 -0.47 4.25
CA PHE A 165 -15.23 -0.70 3.29
C PHE A 165 -15.01 -2.18 2.98
N VAL A 166 -15.53 -3.10 3.80
CA VAL A 166 -15.37 -4.55 3.59
C VAL A 166 -15.94 -4.95 2.23
N ASP A 167 -17.15 -4.49 1.89
CA ASP A 167 -17.80 -4.82 0.62
C ASP A 167 -17.06 -4.29 -0.62
N LYS A 168 -16.33 -3.20 -0.44
CA LYS A 168 -15.50 -2.60 -1.50
C LYS A 168 -14.15 -3.31 -1.63
N ILE A 169 -13.67 -3.94 -0.55
CA ILE A 169 -12.33 -4.55 -0.48
C ILE A 169 -12.39 -6.03 -0.89
N ILE A 170 -13.37 -6.78 -0.39
CA ILE A 170 -13.50 -8.23 -0.66
C ILE A 170 -14.37 -8.46 -1.88
N ASP A 171 -13.87 -9.27 -2.80
CA ASP A 171 -14.62 -9.72 -3.96
C ASP A 171 -15.31 -11.09 -3.64
N LYS A 172 -16.27 -11.49 -4.49
CA LYS A 172 -16.95 -12.78 -4.39
C LYS A 172 -15.92 -13.92 -4.42
N GLY A 173 -16.08 -14.90 -3.54
CA GLY A 173 -15.19 -16.06 -3.43
C GLY A 173 -13.91 -15.82 -2.64
N GLU A 174 -13.69 -14.62 -2.12
CA GLU A 174 -12.55 -14.31 -1.27
C GLU A 174 -12.91 -14.39 0.22
N THR A 175 -11.91 -14.63 1.05
CA THR A 175 -12.04 -14.70 2.50
C THR A 175 -11.47 -13.43 3.15
N GLY A 176 -12.33 -12.60 3.73
CA GLY A 176 -11.94 -11.46 4.54
C GLY A 176 -11.47 -11.89 5.92
N VAL A 177 -10.25 -11.52 6.30
CA VAL A 177 -9.69 -11.82 7.63
C VAL A 177 -9.67 -10.52 8.44
N MET A 178 -10.46 -10.47 9.51
CA MET A 178 -10.81 -9.23 10.21
C MET A 178 -10.74 -9.35 11.72
N ASP A 179 -10.46 -8.22 12.38
CA ASP A 179 -10.48 -8.14 13.84
C ASP A 179 -11.91 -7.98 14.40
N ARG A 180 -12.02 -7.91 15.73
CA ARG A 180 -13.32 -7.78 16.43
C ARG A 180 -14.04 -6.45 16.19
N GLY A 181 -13.38 -5.44 15.64
CA GLY A 181 -13.99 -4.16 15.28
C GLY A 181 -14.99 -4.31 14.12
N TYR A 182 -14.79 -5.32 13.29
CA TYR A 182 -15.66 -5.65 12.16
C TYR A 182 -16.88 -6.49 12.53
N GLN A 183 -16.97 -7.00 13.76
CA GLN A 183 -18.11 -7.82 14.19
C GLN A 183 -19.43 -7.10 13.97
N SER A 184 -20.29 -7.68 13.13
CA SER A 184 -21.67 -7.25 12.88
C SER A 184 -22.45 -8.44 12.32
N HIS A 185 -23.50 -8.87 12.99
CA HIS A 185 -24.25 -10.06 12.60
C HIS A 185 -24.98 -9.85 11.28
N ASP A 186 -25.57 -8.66 11.08
CA ASP A 186 -26.23 -8.28 9.81
C ASP A 186 -25.25 -8.30 8.63
N HIS A 187 -24.01 -7.81 8.83
CA HIS A 187 -23.01 -7.87 7.78
C HIS A 187 -22.53 -9.30 7.49
N PHE A 188 -22.44 -10.16 8.52
CA PHE A 188 -22.12 -11.56 8.31
C PHE A 188 -23.17 -12.25 7.42
N ASP A 189 -24.45 -11.96 7.64
CA ASP A 189 -25.54 -12.47 6.80
C ASP A 189 -25.48 -11.91 5.37
N GLN A 190 -25.18 -10.61 5.21
CA GLN A 190 -25.00 -9.95 3.92
C GLN A 190 -23.81 -10.52 3.15
N TRP A 191 -22.67 -10.70 3.79
CA TRP A 191 -21.48 -11.27 3.14
C TRP A 191 -21.70 -12.70 2.69
N GLN A 192 -22.37 -13.51 3.51
CA GLN A 192 -22.77 -14.87 3.09
C GLN A 192 -23.72 -14.82 1.87
N ALA A 193 -24.69 -13.91 1.86
CA ALA A 193 -25.60 -13.75 0.74
C ALA A 193 -24.87 -13.32 -0.54
N ALA A 194 -23.80 -12.52 -0.42
CA ALA A 194 -22.95 -12.07 -1.52
C ALA A 194 -21.88 -13.08 -1.92
N GLU A 195 -21.91 -14.30 -1.39
CA GLU A 195 -20.87 -15.34 -1.60
C GLU A 195 -19.44 -14.88 -1.29
N LYS A 196 -19.32 -14.05 -0.25
CA LYS A 196 -18.04 -13.63 0.34
C LYS A 196 -17.79 -14.44 1.60
N PHE A 197 -16.57 -14.93 1.75
CA PHE A 197 -16.16 -15.64 2.94
C PHE A 197 -15.52 -14.68 3.96
N PHE A 198 -15.56 -15.08 5.23
CA PHE A 198 -14.89 -14.33 6.27
C PHE A 198 -14.37 -15.21 7.40
N VAL A 199 -13.33 -14.74 8.06
CA VAL A 199 -12.76 -15.22 9.31
C VAL A 199 -12.61 -14.00 10.20
N CYS A 200 -13.55 -13.78 11.12
CA CYS A 200 -13.67 -12.56 11.91
C CYS A 200 -13.60 -12.87 13.40
N ARG A 201 -12.66 -12.23 14.11
CA ARG A 201 -12.66 -12.30 15.56
C ARG A 201 -13.90 -11.62 16.12
N ILE A 202 -14.52 -12.25 17.13
CA ILE A 202 -15.67 -11.68 17.84
C ILE A 202 -15.35 -11.46 19.31
N ARG A 203 -16.23 -10.75 20.00
CA ARG A 203 -16.14 -10.54 21.44
C ARG A 203 -16.49 -11.83 22.17
N GLU A 204 -15.77 -12.16 23.21
CA GLU A 204 -15.96 -13.37 24.01
C GLU A 204 -17.38 -13.48 24.63
N ASN A 205 -17.90 -12.33 25.06
CA ASN A 205 -19.24 -12.26 25.67
C ASN A 205 -20.38 -12.17 24.63
N THR A 206 -20.12 -12.46 23.36
CA THR A 206 -21.17 -12.49 22.33
C THR A 206 -22.12 -13.63 22.60
N HIS A 207 -23.42 -13.31 22.71
CA HIS A 207 -24.47 -14.32 22.90
C HIS A 207 -24.53 -15.24 21.67
N LYS A 208 -24.71 -16.54 21.89
CA LYS A 208 -24.77 -17.56 20.86
C LYS A 208 -25.83 -18.60 21.19
N THR A 209 -26.56 -19.04 20.18
CA THR A 209 -27.45 -20.19 20.25
C THR A 209 -26.81 -21.32 19.46
N VAL A 210 -26.45 -22.40 20.12
CA VAL A 210 -25.81 -23.57 19.50
C VAL A 210 -26.86 -24.36 18.73
N ILE A 211 -26.56 -24.63 17.46
CA ILE A 211 -27.36 -25.45 16.56
C ILE A 211 -26.80 -26.86 16.49
N ARG A 212 -25.45 -26.97 16.35
CA ARG A 212 -24.73 -28.25 16.29
C ARG A 212 -23.32 -28.06 16.80
N GLU A 213 -22.86 -29.01 17.59
CA GLU A 213 -21.45 -29.11 18.00
C GLU A 213 -20.67 -29.96 16.98
N ASN A 214 -19.43 -29.58 16.72
CA ASN A 214 -18.50 -30.34 15.91
C ASN A 214 -17.50 -31.06 16.83
N GLU A 215 -16.93 -32.16 16.34
CA GLU A 215 -15.83 -32.82 17.04
C GLU A 215 -14.57 -31.96 17.01
N ILE A 216 -13.86 -31.95 18.13
CA ILE A 216 -12.57 -31.23 18.29
C ILE A 216 -11.48 -32.22 18.69
N ASN A 217 -10.24 -31.92 18.28
CA ASN A 217 -9.08 -32.66 18.76
C ASN A 217 -8.77 -32.26 20.22
N PRO A 218 -8.87 -33.16 21.20
CA PRO A 218 -8.66 -32.81 22.63
C PRO A 218 -7.22 -32.39 22.94
N ASP A 219 -6.25 -32.80 22.11
CA ASP A 219 -4.82 -32.45 22.27
C ASP A 219 -4.43 -31.19 21.47
N GLY A 220 -5.39 -30.56 20.78
CA GLY A 220 -5.20 -29.37 19.96
C GLY A 220 -5.32 -28.06 20.74
N ILE A 221 -5.10 -26.94 20.01
CA ILE A 221 -5.29 -25.59 20.57
C ILE A 221 -6.76 -25.17 20.56
N VAL A 222 -7.61 -25.89 19.82
CA VAL A 222 -9.04 -25.59 19.67
C VAL A 222 -9.79 -26.22 20.87
N PHE A 223 -10.56 -25.42 21.57
CA PHE A 223 -11.39 -25.87 22.71
C PHE A 223 -12.90 -25.77 22.42
N TYR A 224 -13.27 -25.17 21.27
CA TYR A 224 -14.67 -25.02 20.90
C TYR A 224 -14.82 -24.98 19.37
N ASP A 225 -15.78 -25.73 18.85
CA ASP A 225 -16.17 -25.67 17.44
C ASP A 225 -17.66 -26.04 17.32
N SER A 226 -18.47 -25.10 16.86
CA SER A 226 -19.91 -25.31 16.73
C SER A 226 -20.52 -24.46 15.63
N VAL A 227 -21.62 -24.93 15.08
CA VAL A 227 -22.53 -24.14 14.25
C VAL A 227 -23.50 -23.42 15.18
N VAL A 228 -23.61 -22.11 15.01
CA VAL A 228 -24.36 -21.24 15.93
C VAL A 228 -25.16 -20.17 15.18
N LEU A 229 -26.16 -19.60 15.85
CA LEU A 229 -26.70 -18.27 15.56
C LEU A 229 -26.10 -17.28 16.56
N LEU A 230 -25.45 -16.23 16.08
CA LEU A 230 -24.81 -15.21 16.90
C LEU A 230 -25.80 -14.09 17.22
N GLY A 231 -25.76 -13.62 18.48
CA GLY A 231 -26.62 -12.54 18.96
C GLY A 231 -27.83 -13.00 19.72
N THR A 232 -28.61 -12.05 20.23
CA THR A 232 -29.79 -12.28 21.04
C THR A 232 -31.03 -12.31 20.15
N LYS A 233 -31.82 -13.38 20.30
CA LYS A 233 -33.08 -13.54 19.54
C LYS A 233 -34.01 -12.34 19.74
N GLY A 234 -34.54 -11.84 18.61
CA GLY A 234 -35.43 -10.67 18.59
C GLY A 234 -34.75 -9.32 18.74
N THR A 235 -33.40 -9.28 18.87
CA THR A 235 -32.64 -8.03 18.99
C THR A 235 -31.61 -7.86 17.86
N ASN A 236 -30.67 -8.79 17.78
CA ASN A 236 -29.54 -8.70 16.84
C ASN A 236 -28.98 -10.07 16.46
N GLN A 237 -29.83 -11.10 16.49
CA GLN A 237 -29.43 -12.45 16.12
C GLN A 237 -29.17 -12.53 14.61
N SER A 238 -28.10 -13.22 14.21
CA SER A 238 -27.86 -13.53 12.80
C SER A 238 -29.02 -14.37 12.23
N GLU A 239 -29.39 -14.11 10.99
CA GLU A 239 -30.42 -14.90 10.28
C GLU A 239 -29.85 -16.23 9.78
N LYS A 240 -28.55 -16.21 9.42
CA LYS A 240 -27.85 -17.39 8.90
C LYS A 240 -26.99 -18.03 9.95
N GLU A 241 -26.89 -19.36 9.83
CA GLU A 241 -25.95 -20.14 10.62
C GLU A 241 -24.50 -19.74 10.33
N LEU A 242 -23.70 -19.70 11.37
CA LEU A 242 -22.28 -19.41 11.35
C LEU A 242 -21.52 -20.51 12.09
N ARG A 243 -20.30 -20.77 11.69
CA ARG A 243 -19.37 -21.58 12.47
C ARG A 243 -18.62 -20.69 13.43
N LEU A 244 -18.57 -21.09 14.69
CA LEU A 244 -17.83 -20.43 15.76
C LEU A 244 -16.73 -21.35 16.24
N VAL A 245 -15.48 -20.92 16.09
CA VAL A 245 -14.28 -21.64 16.54
C VAL A 245 -13.65 -20.88 17.70
N GLY A 246 -13.44 -21.59 18.83
CA GLY A 246 -12.70 -21.09 20.00
C GLY A 246 -11.35 -21.77 20.10
N TYR A 247 -10.26 -21.01 20.18
CA TYR A 247 -8.93 -21.57 20.36
C TYR A 247 -8.10 -20.75 21.35
N ARG A 248 -7.05 -21.36 21.93
CA ARG A 248 -6.19 -20.74 22.94
C ARG A 248 -4.73 -20.72 22.50
N VAL A 249 -4.11 -19.54 22.58
CA VAL A 249 -2.67 -19.35 22.33
C VAL A 249 -2.11 -18.44 23.42
N ASP A 250 -1.01 -18.82 24.04
CA ASP A 250 -0.33 -18.06 25.09
C ASP A 250 -1.28 -17.61 26.23
N GLY A 251 -2.18 -18.51 26.62
CA GLY A 251 -3.16 -18.27 27.68
C GLY A 251 -4.31 -17.30 27.34
N LYS A 252 -4.41 -16.88 26.07
CA LYS A 252 -5.49 -16.00 25.58
C LYS A 252 -6.46 -16.76 24.70
N ASP A 253 -7.75 -16.54 24.95
CA ASP A 253 -8.83 -17.11 24.17
C ASP A 253 -9.18 -16.22 22.97
N TYR A 254 -9.35 -16.87 21.83
CA TYR A 254 -9.79 -16.27 20.59
C TYR A 254 -11.09 -16.92 20.14
N TRP A 255 -12.07 -16.09 19.83
CA TRP A 255 -13.36 -16.53 19.33
C TRP A 255 -13.53 -16.02 17.91
N ILE A 256 -13.67 -16.92 16.96
CA ILE A 256 -13.70 -16.64 15.52
C ILE A 256 -15.02 -17.09 14.93
N ALA A 257 -15.77 -16.13 14.40
CA ALA A 257 -16.94 -16.39 13.56
C ALA A 257 -16.51 -16.52 12.10
N THR A 258 -17.03 -17.52 11.41
CA THR A 258 -16.70 -17.77 10.00
C THR A 258 -17.84 -18.49 9.27
N ASN A 259 -17.90 -18.36 7.95
CA ASN A 259 -18.70 -19.17 7.04
C ASN A 259 -17.86 -20.14 6.22
N ARG A 260 -16.59 -20.39 6.61
CA ARG A 260 -15.68 -21.38 6.01
C ARG A 260 -15.89 -22.74 6.69
N TYR A 261 -16.85 -23.49 6.14
CA TYR A 261 -17.13 -24.85 6.59
C TYR A 261 -16.21 -25.91 5.96
N ASP A 262 -15.47 -25.52 4.94
CA ASP A 262 -14.51 -26.31 4.20
C ASP A 262 -13.14 -26.43 4.90
N LEU A 263 -12.83 -25.55 5.86
CA LEU A 263 -11.60 -25.57 6.64
C LEU A 263 -11.75 -26.36 7.93
N THR A 264 -10.69 -26.99 8.42
CA THR A 264 -10.62 -27.51 9.76
C THR A 264 -10.63 -26.37 10.80
N ALA A 265 -10.87 -26.67 12.09
CA ALA A 265 -10.87 -25.63 13.13
C ALA A 265 -9.45 -25.04 13.34
N GLU A 266 -8.43 -25.88 13.19
CA GLU A 266 -7.02 -25.49 13.24
C GLU A 266 -6.66 -24.56 12.08
N GLU A 267 -7.13 -24.85 10.86
CA GLU A 267 -6.93 -23.97 9.69
C GLU A 267 -7.64 -22.62 9.86
N VAL A 268 -8.83 -22.59 10.47
CA VAL A 268 -9.49 -21.32 10.82
C VAL A 268 -8.64 -20.50 11.80
N ALA A 269 -8.03 -21.15 12.81
CA ALA A 269 -7.12 -20.49 13.74
C ALA A 269 -5.85 -19.99 13.01
N GLU A 270 -5.29 -20.78 12.08
CA GLU A 270 -4.15 -20.39 11.25
C GLU A 270 -4.49 -19.18 10.38
N VAL A 271 -5.61 -19.20 9.66
CA VAL A 271 -6.07 -18.05 8.84
C VAL A 271 -6.15 -16.78 9.67
N TYR A 272 -6.73 -16.87 10.88
CA TYR A 272 -6.81 -15.68 11.73
C TYR A 272 -5.45 -15.18 12.21
N LYS A 273 -4.49 -16.06 12.48
CA LYS A 273 -3.12 -15.69 12.83
C LYS A 273 -2.44 -14.90 11.70
N LEU A 274 -2.70 -15.24 10.45
CA LEU A 274 -2.17 -14.56 9.27
C LEU A 274 -2.66 -13.10 9.14
N ARG A 275 -3.75 -12.72 9.83
CA ARG A 275 -4.21 -11.32 9.91
C ARG A 275 -3.07 -10.37 10.32
N TRP A 276 -2.14 -10.84 11.16
CA TRP A 276 -1.02 -10.02 11.63
C TRP A 276 -0.11 -9.49 10.51
N ASN A 277 -0.16 -10.08 9.33
CA ASN A 277 0.64 -9.66 8.18
C ASN A 277 0.32 -8.22 7.75
N ILE A 278 -0.94 -7.78 7.86
CA ILE A 278 -1.31 -6.39 7.54
C ILE A 278 -0.75 -5.39 8.57
N GLU A 279 -0.67 -5.76 9.84
CA GLU A 279 -0.07 -4.91 10.87
C GLU A 279 1.44 -4.76 10.66
N THR A 280 2.10 -5.84 10.27
CA THR A 280 3.52 -5.83 9.87
C THR A 280 3.73 -4.94 8.65
N PHE A 281 2.86 -5.05 7.63
CA PHE A 281 2.87 -4.18 6.46
C PHE A 281 2.67 -2.71 6.86
N PHE A 282 1.69 -2.37 7.69
CA PHE A 282 1.49 -0.99 8.14
C PHE A 282 2.70 -0.45 8.89
N GLY A 283 3.30 -1.25 9.78
CA GLY A 283 4.52 -0.88 10.49
C GLY A 283 5.66 -0.57 9.54
N TRP A 284 5.83 -1.37 8.49
CA TRP A 284 6.83 -1.16 7.46
C TRP A 284 6.52 0.07 6.59
N TRP A 285 5.30 0.17 6.06
CA TRP A 285 4.83 1.24 5.19
C TRP A 285 4.95 2.62 5.84
N LYS A 286 4.54 2.71 7.10
CA LYS A 286 4.66 3.95 7.88
C LYS A 286 6.11 4.33 8.15
N ARG A 287 6.94 3.40 8.61
CA ARG A 287 8.32 3.71 9.03
C ARG A 287 9.27 3.96 7.87
N HIS A 288 9.15 3.17 6.81
CA HIS A 288 10.14 3.13 5.73
C HIS A 288 9.70 3.86 4.45
N LEU A 289 8.42 4.11 4.26
CA LEU A 289 7.93 4.95 3.16
C LEU A 289 7.39 6.29 3.65
N LYS A 290 7.52 6.59 4.93
CA LYS A 290 7.21 7.90 5.53
C LYS A 290 5.84 8.47 5.14
N VAL A 291 4.83 7.62 5.02
CA VAL A 291 3.50 8.01 4.51
C VAL A 291 2.76 9.02 5.38
N TYR A 292 3.19 9.24 6.62
CA TYR A 292 2.65 10.29 7.49
C TYR A 292 3.41 11.61 7.45
N HIS A 293 4.50 11.73 6.72
CA HIS A 293 5.09 13.02 6.42
C HIS A 293 4.34 13.64 5.24
N LEU A 294 3.33 14.45 5.55
CA LEU A 294 2.37 14.91 4.56
C LEU A 294 2.98 15.92 3.57
N ILE A 295 2.93 15.59 2.28
CA ILE A 295 3.24 16.52 1.18
C ILE A 295 2.04 17.45 0.93
N ALA A 296 0.83 16.90 1.03
CA ALA A 296 -0.42 17.57 0.69
C ALA A 296 -1.40 17.57 1.86
N ARG A 297 -2.33 18.54 1.88
CA ARG A 297 -3.34 18.69 2.93
C ARG A 297 -4.76 18.40 2.46
N SER A 298 -5.01 18.35 1.15
CA SER A 298 -6.30 17.94 0.61
C SER A 298 -6.49 16.43 0.68
N LYS A 299 -7.74 15.98 0.74
CA LYS A 299 -8.07 14.53 0.67
C LYS A 299 -7.52 13.90 -0.61
N TYR A 300 -7.65 14.63 -1.72
CA TYR A 300 -7.09 14.26 -3.02
C TYR A 300 -5.56 14.06 -2.95
N GLY A 301 -4.85 15.07 -2.46
CA GLY A 301 -3.39 15.04 -2.40
C GLY A 301 -2.85 14.01 -1.41
N LEU A 302 -3.55 13.75 -0.30
CA LEU A 302 -3.19 12.66 0.58
C LEU A 302 -3.33 11.31 -0.13
N MET A 303 -4.41 11.08 -0.89
CA MET A 303 -4.56 9.85 -1.66
C MET A 303 -3.48 9.71 -2.74
N VAL A 304 -3.11 10.79 -3.43
CA VAL A 304 -1.96 10.82 -4.37
C VAL A 304 -0.68 10.35 -3.67
N GLN A 305 -0.38 10.87 -2.49
CA GLN A 305 0.81 10.48 -1.72
C GLN A 305 0.73 9.01 -1.27
N LEU A 306 -0.41 8.56 -0.75
CA LEU A 306 -0.58 7.18 -0.30
C LEU A 306 -0.44 6.17 -1.44
N LEU A 307 -1.02 6.47 -2.61
CA LEU A 307 -0.83 5.65 -3.81
C LEU A 307 0.64 5.63 -4.24
N GLY A 308 1.34 6.76 -4.21
CA GLY A 308 2.78 6.82 -4.47
C GLY A 308 3.57 5.86 -3.56
N GLY A 309 3.23 5.83 -2.27
CA GLY A 309 3.83 4.90 -1.30
C GLY A 309 3.50 3.42 -1.60
N LEU A 310 2.25 3.11 -1.94
CA LEU A 310 1.84 1.74 -2.29
C LEU A 310 2.46 1.27 -3.62
N ILE A 311 2.53 2.13 -4.62
CA ILE A 311 3.23 1.88 -5.88
C ILE A 311 4.70 1.58 -5.61
N THR A 312 5.35 2.38 -4.78
CA THR A 312 6.75 2.16 -4.38
C THR A 312 6.93 0.80 -3.70
N TYR A 313 6.01 0.42 -2.80
CA TYR A 313 6.05 -0.90 -2.16
C TYR A 313 5.93 -2.04 -3.17
N LEU A 314 4.96 -1.97 -4.10
CA LEU A 314 4.77 -3.00 -5.11
C LEU A 314 5.97 -3.14 -6.05
N LEU A 315 6.57 -2.02 -6.47
CA LEU A 315 7.79 -2.02 -7.27
C LEU A 315 8.95 -2.69 -6.53
N LEU A 316 9.11 -2.40 -5.24
CA LEU A 316 10.11 -3.05 -4.39
C LEU A 316 9.83 -4.55 -4.24
N ALA A 317 8.56 -4.95 -4.06
CA ALA A 317 8.19 -6.36 -3.94
C ALA A 317 8.52 -7.15 -5.22
N ILE A 318 8.16 -6.61 -6.38
CA ILE A 318 8.48 -7.20 -7.67
C ILE A 318 10.00 -7.26 -7.88
N TYR A 319 10.70 -6.16 -7.63
CA TYR A 319 12.16 -6.08 -7.77
C TYR A 319 12.89 -7.08 -6.87
N CYS A 320 12.58 -7.12 -5.58
CA CYS A 320 13.21 -8.05 -4.65
C CYS A 320 12.98 -9.52 -5.09
N ARG A 321 11.79 -9.82 -5.57
CA ARG A 321 11.46 -11.16 -6.06
C ARG A 321 12.21 -11.51 -7.35
N GLU A 322 12.16 -10.65 -8.35
CA GLU A 322 12.75 -10.92 -9.67
C GLU A 322 14.29 -10.94 -9.65
N GLN A 323 14.91 -10.05 -8.86
CA GLN A 323 16.37 -9.92 -8.83
C GLN A 323 17.05 -10.75 -7.75
N HIS A 324 16.38 -11.00 -6.63
CA HIS A 324 16.97 -11.62 -5.45
C HIS A 324 16.23 -12.87 -4.96
N ASN A 325 15.05 -13.17 -5.52
CA ASN A 325 14.17 -14.26 -5.07
C ASN A 325 13.79 -14.16 -3.58
N GLU A 326 13.62 -12.94 -3.08
CA GLU A 326 13.37 -12.62 -1.67
C GLU A 326 12.10 -11.78 -1.50
N THR A 327 11.59 -11.70 -0.28
CA THR A 327 10.56 -10.73 0.12
C THR A 327 11.17 -9.35 0.35
N VAL A 328 10.31 -8.30 0.38
CA VAL A 328 10.76 -6.92 0.66
C VAL A 328 11.39 -6.86 2.05
N SER A 329 12.64 -6.39 2.12
CA SER A 329 13.35 -6.18 3.38
C SER A 329 14.00 -4.79 3.42
N ILE A 330 14.22 -4.28 4.65
CA ILE A 330 14.88 -2.98 4.87
C ILE A 330 16.30 -2.98 4.33
N SER A 331 17.02 -4.10 4.48
CA SER A 331 18.40 -4.23 3.97
C SER A 331 18.44 -4.07 2.45
N ARG A 332 17.52 -4.71 1.73
CA ARG A 332 17.44 -4.60 0.26
C ARG A 332 17.08 -3.18 -0.21
N VAL A 333 16.17 -2.52 0.49
CA VAL A 333 15.83 -1.12 0.17
C VAL A 333 17.05 -0.20 0.36
N ARG A 334 17.84 -0.41 1.43
CA ARG A 334 19.07 0.36 1.66
C ARG A 334 20.15 0.05 0.63
N GLU A 335 20.36 -1.21 0.31
CA GLU A 335 21.30 -1.61 -0.76
C GLU A 335 20.93 -0.97 -2.09
N LEU A 336 19.66 -1.02 -2.46
CA LEU A 336 19.15 -0.40 -3.68
C LEU A 336 19.40 1.12 -3.71
N ARG A 337 19.16 1.83 -2.59
CA ARG A 337 19.47 3.26 -2.49
C ARG A 337 20.96 3.52 -2.72
N ASN A 338 21.82 2.72 -2.10
CA ASN A 338 23.27 2.83 -2.26
C ASN A 338 23.69 2.53 -3.70
N GLN A 339 23.10 1.51 -4.34
CA GLN A 339 23.37 1.21 -5.74
C GLN A 339 22.98 2.36 -6.66
N ILE A 340 21.77 2.90 -6.50
CA ILE A 340 21.30 4.08 -7.26
C ILE A 340 22.25 5.26 -7.07
N ALA A 341 22.66 5.55 -5.84
CA ALA A 341 23.59 6.65 -5.54
C ALA A 341 24.96 6.44 -6.16
N ASN A 342 25.49 5.21 -6.15
CA ASN A 342 26.80 4.86 -6.70
C ASN A 342 26.76 4.90 -8.25
N GLU A 343 25.75 4.32 -8.89
CA GLU A 343 25.57 4.38 -10.36
C GLU A 343 25.51 5.83 -10.84
N ALA A 344 24.73 6.67 -10.13
CA ALA A 344 24.65 8.09 -10.41
C ALA A 344 25.99 8.81 -10.29
N ALA A 345 26.76 8.50 -9.24
CA ALA A 345 28.08 9.11 -9.05
C ALA A 345 29.09 8.70 -10.12
N ASP A 346 29.02 7.48 -10.63
CA ASP A 346 29.92 6.97 -11.65
C ASP A 346 29.56 7.51 -13.04
N GLU A 347 28.29 7.64 -13.39
CA GLU A 347 27.84 8.30 -14.63
C GLU A 347 28.27 9.78 -14.66
N LEU A 348 28.15 10.50 -13.53
CA LEU A 348 28.62 11.87 -13.39
C LEU A 348 30.14 11.98 -13.61
N LYS A 349 30.93 11.05 -13.08
CA LYS A 349 32.39 11.01 -13.32
C LYS A 349 32.72 10.77 -14.80
N GLU A 350 31.97 9.86 -15.46
CA GLU A 350 32.15 9.61 -16.89
C GLU A 350 31.78 10.82 -17.77
N SER A 351 30.64 11.45 -17.47
CA SER A 351 30.17 12.64 -18.16
C SER A 351 31.19 13.79 -18.03
N THR A 352 31.70 14.01 -16.82
CA THR A 352 32.75 15.02 -16.54
C THR A 352 34.05 14.71 -17.28
N ARG A 353 34.46 13.43 -17.37
CA ARG A 353 35.60 12.99 -18.14
C ARG A 353 35.44 13.20 -19.65
N LYS A 354 34.24 12.92 -20.19
CA LYS A 354 33.89 13.14 -21.61
C LYS A 354 33.92 14.63 -21.93
N HIS A 355 33.35 15.50 -21.08
CA HIS A 355 33.40 16.96 -21.24
C HIS A 355 34.83 17.53 -21.14
N GLY A 356 35.63 17.04 -20.18
CA GLY A 356 37.03 17.42 -20.04
C GLY A 356 37.89 17.06 -21.26
N LYS A 357 37.68 15.86 -21.84
CA LYS A 357 38.36 15.46 -23.09
C LYS A 357 37.91 16.33 -24.30
N SER A 358 36.63 16.62 -24.43
CA SER A 358 36.08 17.47 -25.48
C SER A 358 36.64 18.89 -25.40
N ASN A 359 36.75 19.48 -24.21
CA ASN A 359 37.33 20.82 -24.01
C ASN A 359 38.84 20.86 -24.29
N LYS A 360 39.59 19.82 -23.91
CA LYS A 360 41.02 19.71 -24.28
C LYS A 360 41.23 19.64 -25.79
N ILE A 361 40.42 18.84 -26.49
CA ILE A 361 40.45 18.73 -27.94
C ILE A 361 40.10 20.08 -28.60
N ARG A 362 39.13 20.80 -28.07
CA ARG A 362 38.72 22.13 -28.59
C ARG A 362 39.79 23.19 -28.35
N GLN A 363 40.50 23.15 -27.25
CA GLN A 363 41.62 24.02 -26.94
C GLN A 363 42.85 23.71 -27.83
N LEU A 364 43.14 22.42 -28.06
CA LEU A 364 44.23 22.01 -28.96
C LEU A 364 43.94 22.42 -30.43
N LYS A 365 42.69 22.31 -30.88
CA LYS A 365 42.29 22.79 -32.23
C LYS A 365 42.38 24.32 -32.32
N LYS A 366 42.05 25.08 -31.29
CA LYS A 366 42.25 26.55 -31.24
C LYS A 366 43.73 26.95 -31.26
N LYS A 367 44.59 26.26 -30.51
CA LYS A 367 46.03 26.51 -30.51
C LYS A 367 46.68 26.20 -31.89
N LYS A 368 46.28 25.09 -32.55
CA LYS A 368 46.75 24.76 -33.90
C LYS A 368 46.28 25.75 -34.99
N ARG A 369 45.10 26.37 -34.84
CA ARG A 369 44.65 27.44 -35.76
C ARG A 369 45.42 28.75 -35.57
N ARG A 370 45.77 29.12 -34.31
CA ARG A 370 46.57 30.32 -33.98
C ARG A 370 48.07 30.20 -34.35
N ALA A 371 48.56 28.99 -34.56
CA ALA A 371 49.94 28.74 -34.98
C ALA A 371 50.12 28.66 -36.52
N LYS A 372 48.99 28.78 -37.26
CA LYS A 372 49.01 28.78 -38.75
C LYS A 372 48.64 30.14 -39.34
N THR A 373 48.39 31.14 -38.51
CA THR A 373 48.36 32.59 -38.85
C THR A 373 49.59 33.28 -38.31
#